data_0290312d5323478271a50760ee382474
#
_entry.id   0290312d5323478271a50760ee382474
#
_cell.length_a   1.000
_cell.length_b   1.000
_cell.length_c   1.000
_cell.angle_alpha   90.00
_cell.angle_beta   90.00
_cell.angle_gamma   90.00
#
_symmetry.space_group_name_H-M   'P 1'
#
loop_
_entity.id
_entity.type
_entity.pdbx_description
1 polymer ?
#
loop_
_entity_poly.entity_id
_entity_poly.type
_entity_poly.pdbx_seq_one_letter_code
_entity_poly.pdbx_strand_id
1 'polypeptide(L)'
;MGRIASFLAMAPLLLACGPALAETVLVKYHGPVSLDAFVCAEVKEASDVSRICYDSAERYLVIRLRSTYYHYCEIDAGTVQSLRTAESKRQYFEARIKGSGKDGPFDCRTHPVPKKYRL
;
A
#
# COMPACT_ATOMS: atom_id res chain seq x y z
N MET A 1 30.89 37.68 -42.40
CA MET A 1 29.62 37.41 -41.82
C MET A 1 29.70 36.41 -40.73
N GLY A 2 29.94 36.90 -39.58
CA GLY A 2 30.01 36.05 -38.43
C GLY A 2 28.66 35.46 -38.14
N ARG A 3 28.53 34.22 -38.33
CA ARG A 3 27.36 33.53 -37.96
C ARG A 3 27.58 32.88 -36.64
N ILE A 4 27.06 33.44 -35.65
CA ILE A 4 27.11 32.83 -34.33
C ILE A 4 25.99 31.84 -34.25
N ALA A 5 26.35 30.60 -34.39
CA ALA A 5 25.43 29.57 -34.00
C ALA A 5 25.37 29.59 -32.48
N SER A 6 24.38 30.23 -31.98
CA SER A 6 24.08 30.05 -30.57
C SER A 6 23.66 28.62 -30.37
N PHE A 7 24.63 27.83 -30.05
CA PHE A 7 24.27 26.55 -29.49
C PHE A 7 23.83 26.83 -28.10
N LEU A 8 22.56 27.01 -27.95
CA LEU A 8 21.93 26.74 -26.71
C LEU A 8 22.19 25.27 -26.44
N ALA A 9 23.28 25.01 -25.80
CA ALA A 9 23.42 23.74 -25.15
C ALA A 9 22.31 23.70 -24.14
N MET A 10 21.20 23.18 -24.54
CA MET A 10 20.25 22.71 -23.60
C MET A 10 20.92 21.56 -22.88
N ALA A 11 21.53 21.91 -21.76
CA ALA A 11 21.86 20.89 -20.81
C ALA A 11 20.59 20.06 -20.62
N PRO A 12 20.61 18.76 -20.92
CA PRO A 12 19.46 17.97 -20.61
C PRO A 12 19.19 18.21 -19.15
N LEU A 13 17.98 18.62 -18.85
CA LEU A 13 17.50 18.57 -17.50
C LEU A 13 17.58 17.11 -17.11
N LEU A 14 18.72 16.76 -16.60
CA LEU A 14 18.81 15.56 -15.82
C LEU A 14 17.97 15.84 -14.58
N LEU A 15 16.70 15.55 -14.74
CA LEU A 15 15.90 15.20 -13.58
C LEU A 15 16.66 14.03 -12.98
N ALA A 16 17.53 14.35 -12.06
CA ALA A 16 18.03 13.35 -11.16
C ALA A 16 16.82 12.83 -10.41
N CYS A 17 16.19 11.82 -11.00
CA CYS A 17 15.33 10.97 -10.22
C CYS A 17 16.27 10.29 -9.23
N GLY A 18 16.52 10.96 -8.10
CA GLY A 18 17.05 10.29 -6.95
C GLY A 18 16.13 9.11 -6.64
N PRO A 19 16.62 8.05 -6.02
CA PRO A 19 15.74 6.97 -5.60
C PRO A 19 14.58 7.58 -4.84
N ALA A 20 13.37 7.32 -5.32
CA ALA A 20 12.18 7.71 -4.59
C ALA A 20 12.33 7.12 -3.19
N LEU A 21 12.29 7.97 -2.17
CA LEU A 21 12.30 7.50 -0.80
C LEU A 21 11.10 6.58 -0.63
N ALA A 22 11.34 5.34 -0.24
CA ALA A 22 10.28 4.38 0.03
C ALA A 22 9.36 4.97 1.11
N GLU A 23 8.09 4.99 0.82
CA GLU A 23 7.10 5.44 1.77
C GLU A 23 7.03 4.46 2.95
N THR A 24 7.07 5.01 4.17
CA THR A 24 6.92 4.21 5.39
C THR A 24 5.67 4.69 6.12
N VAL A 25 4.84 3.77 6.53
CA VAL A 25 3.63 4.07 7.28
C VAL A 25 3.65 3.39 8.64
N LEU A 26 2.96 3.98 9.61
CA LEU A 26 2.82 3.40 10.94
C LEU A 26 1.58 2.53 10.97
N VAL A 27 1.77 1.24 11.11
CA VAL A 27 0.69 0.26 11.23
C VAL A 27 0.32 0.11 12.69
N LYS A 28 -0.95 0.33 13.00
CA LYS A 28 -1.44 0.28 14.37
C LYS A 28 -1.19 -1.10 15.00
N TYR A 29 -0.76 -1.11 16.24
CA TYR A 29 -0.37 -2.29 17.01
C TYR A 29 0.85 -3.03 16.50
N HIS A 30 1.55 -2.48 15.51
CA HIS A 30 2.72 -3.13 14.93
C HIS A 30 3.94 -2.19 14.89
N GLY A 31 3.86 -1.10 14.15
CA GLY A 31 4.94 -0.16 13.98
C GLY A 31 5.17 0.21 12.50
N PRO A 32 6.36 0.73 12.18
CA PRO A 32 6.64 1.19 10.82
C PRO A 32 6.75 0.04 9.82
N VAL A 33 6.15 0.24 8.66
CA VAL A 33 6.21 -0.69 7.52
C VAL A 33 6.58 0.10 6.28
N SER A 34 7.64 -0.32 5.59
CA SER A 34 8.01 0.24 4.29
C SER A 34 7.07 -0.31 3.22
N LEU A 35 6.49 0.58 2.43
CA LEU A 35 5.59 0.22 1.34
C LEU A 35 6.31 -0.01 0.01
N ASP A 36 7.63 -0.12 0.01
CA ASP A 36 8.44 -0.24 -1.19
C ASP A 36 8.02 -1.41 -2.09
N ALA A 37 7.69 -2.56 -1.49
CA ALA A 37 7.27 -3.74 -2.24
C ALA A 37 5.75 -3.86 -2.43
N PHE A 38 4.99 -2.86 -2.00
CA PHE A 38 3.53 -2.87 -2.08
C PHE A 38 3.03 -2.20 -3.35
N VAL A 39 1.91 -2.71 -3.86
CA VAL A 39 1.10 -1.99 -4.85
C VAL A 39 -0.05 -1.34 -4.09
N CYS A 40 -0.07 -0.02 -4.10
CA CYS A 40 -1.07 0.76 -3.39
C CYS A 40 -2.07 1.39 -4.33
N ALA A 41 -3.33 1.45 -3.91
CA ALA A 41 -4.40 2.13 -4.60
C ALA A 41 -5.13 3.06 -3.63
N GLU A 42 -5.29 4.32 -4.02
CA GLU A 42 -6.13 5.26 -3.29
C GLU A 42 -7.59 4.95 -3.61
N VAL A 43 -8.42 4.96 -2.59
CA VAL A 43 -9.86 4.77 -2.75
C VAL A 43 -10.50 6.15 -2.86
N LYS A 44 -11.09 6.43 -4.02
CA LYS A 44 -11.66 7.75 -4.33
C LYS A 44 -13.10 7.94 -3.88
N GLU A 45 -13.78 6.84 -3.60
CA GLU A 45 -15.16 6.90 -3.13
C GLU A 45 -15.22 7.30 -1.65
N ALA A 46 -16.33 7.91 -1.26
CA ALA A 46 -16.57 8.22 0.14
C ALA A 46 -16.74 6.90 0.92
N SER A 47 -15.68 6.45 1.56
CA SER A 47 -15.63 5.21 2.31
C SER A 47 -14.65 5.35 3.46
N ASP A 48 -14.85 4.56 4.51
CA ASP A 48 -13.86 4.48 5.59
C ASP A 48 -12.57 3.85 5.10
N VAL A 49 -12.64 3.00 4.08
CA VAL A 49 -11.46 2.44 3.41
C VAL A 49 -10.90 3.50 2.45
N SER A 50 -9.75 4.06 2.78
CA SER A 50 -9.17 5.17 2.00
C SER A 50 -7.94 4.78 1.20
N ARG A 51 -7.27 3.68 1.53
CA ARG A 51 -6.10 3.21 0.79
C ARG A 51 -5.93 1.71 0.97
N ILE A 52 -5.58 1.02 -0.10
CA ILE A 52 -5.35 -0.43 -0.10
C ILE A 52 -3.95 -0.67 -0.64
N CYS A 53 -3.07 -1.24 0.19
CA CYS A 53 -1.70 -1.56 -0.17
C CYS A 53 -1.46 -3.07 0.01
N TYR A 54 -1.00 -3.74 -1.03
CA TYR A 54 -0.81 -5.17 -0.99
C TYR A 54 0.57 -5.59 -1.51
N ASP A 55 1.26 -6.39 -0.70
CA ASP A 55 2.47 -7.10 -1.11
C ASP A 55 2.07 -8.53 -1.44
N SER A 56 1.94 -8.82 -2.73
CA SER A 56 1.45 -10.12 -3.19
C SER A 56 2.44 -11.26 -2.93
N ALA A 57 3.74 -10.98 -2.97
CA ALA A 57 4.76 -11.97 -2.70
C ALA A 57 4.71 -12.46 -1.25
N GLU A 58 4.39 -11.56 -0.34
CA GLU A 58 4.31 -11.85 1.09
C GLU A 58 2.88 -12.10 1.57
N ARG A 59 1.89 -11.94 0.69
CA ARG A 59 0.47 -12.07 1.03
C ARG A 59 0.10 -11.20 2.23
N TYR A 60 0.58 -9.96 2.21
CA TYR A 60 0.48 -9.03 3.31
C TYR A 60 -0.26 -7.77 2.87
N LEU A 61 -1.36 -7.46 3.55
CA LEU A 61 -2.20 -6.30 3.26
C LEU A 61 -1.98 -5.23 4.32
N VAL A 62 -1.76 -4.01 3.87
CA VAL A 62 -1.81 -2.81 4.71
C VAL A 62 -2.94 -1.95 4.15
N ILE A 63 -3.90 -1.65 4.99
CA ILE A 63 -5.11 -0.91 4.61
C ILE A 63 -5.26 0.32 5.50
N ARG A 64 -5.59 1.45 4.89
CA ARG A 64 -5.88 2.67 5.65
C ARG A 64 -7.38 2.81 5.82
N LEU A 65 -7.81 2.80 7.08
CA LEU A 65 -9.18 3.08 7.48
C LEU A 65 -9.21 4.49 8.06
N ARG A 66 -9.91 5.38 7.37
CA ARG A 66 -9.83 6.81 7.68
C ARG A 66 -8.39 7.31 7.58
N SER A 67 -7.72 7.60 8.68
CA SER A 67 -6.33 8.04 8.72
C SER A 67 -5.37 7.03 9.34
N THR A 68 -5.83 5.84 9.70
CA THR A 68 -5.07 4.84 10.44
C THR A 68 -4.78 3.62 9.58
N TYR A 69 -3.53 3.15 9.60
CA TYR A 69 -3.16 1.93 8.89
C TYR A 69 -3.28 0.72 9.80
N TYR A 70 -3.82 -0.35 9.23
CA TYR A 70 -3.96 -1.67 9.86
C TYR A 70 -3.36 -2.71 8.92
N HIS A 71 -3.01 -3.88 9.44
CA HIS A 71 -2.44 -4.95 8.63
C HIS A 71 -3.22 -6.25 8.74
N TYR A 72 -3.15 -7.04 7.68
CA TYR A 72 -3.74 -8.38 7.60
C TYR A 72 -2.74 -9.32 6.96
N CYS A 73 -2.62 -10.53 7.52
CA CYS A 73 -1.57 -11.48 7.23
C CYS A 73 -2.11 -12.73 6.52
N GLU A 74 -1.28 -13.33 5.68
CA GLU A 74 -1.62 -14.51 4.88
C GLU A 74 -2.91 -14.34 4.08
N ILE A 75 -3.13 -13.13 3.55
CA ILE A 75 -4.30 -12.82 2.76
C ILE A 75 -4.00 -13.04 1.27
N ASP A 76 -4.85 -13.80 0.61
CA ASP A 76 -4.67 -14.16 -0.78
C ASP A 76 -5.02 -13.02 -1.75
N ALA A 77 -4.40 -13.05 -2.92
CA ALA A 77 -4.61 -12.04 -3.95
C ALA A 77 -6.07 -11.94 -4.40
N GLY A 78 -6.79 -13.07 -4.44
CA GLY A 78 -8.20 -13.08 -4.82
C GLY A 78 -9.07 -12.29 -3.87
N THR A 79 -8.84 -12.42 -2.57
CA THR A 79 -9.57 -11.65 -1.56
C THR A 79 -9.26 -10.16 -1.67
N VAL A 80 -8.01 -9.80 -1.90
CA VAL A 80 -7.62 -8.39 -2.08
C VAL A 80 -8.24 -7.81 -3.35
N GLN A 81 -8.27 -8.58 -4.43
CA GLN A 81 -8.91 -8.14 -5.67
C GLN A 81 -10.42 -7.92 -5.50
N SER A 82 -11.07 -8.82 -4.76
CA SER A 82 -12.50 -8.67 -4.45
C SER A 82 -12.76 -7.42 -3.61
N LEU A 83 -11.85 -7.09 -2.68
CA LEU A 83 -11.93 -5.84 -1.93
C LEU A 83 -11.81 -4.63 -2.86
N ARG A 84 -10.84 -4.64 -3.78
CA ARG A 84 -10.61 -3.53 -4.71
C ARG A 84 -11.79 -3.28 -5.64
N THR A 85 -12.51 -4.31 -6.01
CA THR A 85 -13.62 -4.24 -6.96
C THR A 85 -14.99 -4.21 -6.31
N ALA A 86 -15.06 -4.32 -4.98
CA ALA A 86 -16.32 -4.29 -4.26
C ALA A 86 -17.03 -2.93 -4.42
N GLU A 87 -18.33 -2.95 -4.60
CA GLU A 87 -19.15 -1.73 -4.61
C GLU A 87 -19.06 -1.01 -3.28
N SER A 88 -19.19 -1.75 -2.19
CA SER A 88 -18.92 -1.22 -0.85
C SER A 88 -17.68 -1.90 -0.29
N LYS A 89 -16.56 -1.22 -0.35
CA LYS A 89 -15.29 -1.74 0.17
C LYS A 89 -15.35 -1.92 1.67
N ARG A 90 -16.05 -1.02 2.37
CA ARG A 90 -16.25 -1.13 3.81
C ARG A 90 -17.00 -2.40 4.19
N GLN A 91 -18.13 -2.68 3.52
CA GLN A 91 -18.91 -3.87 3.80
C GLN A 91 -18.12 -5.15 3.51
N TYR A 92 -17.44 -5.18 2.39
CA TYR A 92 -16.58 -6.32 2.04
C TYR A 92 -15.48 -6.52 3.08
N PHE A 93 -14.79 -5.45 3.44
CA PHE A 93 -13.73 -5.50 4.42
C PHE A 93 -14.23 -6.03 5.77
N GLU A 94 -15.32 -5.50 6.28
CA GLU A 94 -15.87 -5.92 7.57
C GLU A 94 -16.34 -7.38 7.56
N ALA A 95 -16.98 -7.81 6.48
CA ALA A 95 -17.52 -9.15 6.36
C ALA A 95 -16.49 -10.22 6.07
N ARG A 96 -15.46 -9.90 5.27
CA ARG A 96 -14.56 -10.90 4.69
C ARG A 96 -13.13 -10.83 5.17
N ILE A 97 -12.68 -9.69 5.64
CA ILE A 97 -11.27 -9.49 6.02
C ILE A 97 -11.13 -9.31 7.52
N LYS A 98 -11.82 -8.32 8.07
CA LYS A 98 -11.78 -8.06 9.50
C LYS A 98 -12.40 -9.20 10.31
N GLY A 99 -13.51 -9.73 9.85
CA GLY A 99 -14.25 -10.75 10.60
C GLY A 99 -14.76 -10.23 11.93
N SER A 100 -15.20 -11.15 12.78
CA SER A 100 -15.69 -10.80 14.11
C SER A 100 -14.60 -10.99 15.17
N GLY A 101 -13.86 -9.92 15.50
CA GLY A 101 -12.96 -9.91 16.65
C GLY A 101 -11.59 -10.58 16.42
N LYS A 102 -11.10 -11.26 17.47
CA LYS A 102 -9.71 -11.75 17.56
C LYS A 102 -9.36 -12.86 16.60
N ASP A 103 -10.34 -13.54 16.03
CA ASP A 103 -10.14 -14.72 15.20
C ASP A 103 -10.51 -14.49 13.76
N GLY A 104 -10.29 -13.26 13.28
CA GLY A 104 -10.47 -12.94 11.88
C GLY A 104 -9.57 -13.82 11.00
N PRO A 105 -10.00 -14.13 9.77
CA PRO A 105 -9.28 -15.09 8.91
C PRO A 105 -7.88 -14.66 8.52
N PHE A 106 -7.55 -13.39 8.69
CA PHE A 106 -6.24 -12.83 8.31
C PHE A 106 -5.61 -12.04 9.45
N ASP A 107 -5.98 -12.33 10.69
CA ASP A 107 -5.46 -11.64 11.86
C ASP A 107 -3.97 -11.94 12.03
N CYS A 108 -3.15 -10.89 12.06
CA CYS A 108 -1.70 -11.04 12.20
C CYS A 108 -1.27 -11.56 13.58
N ARG A 109 -2.18 -11.67 14.53
CA ARG A 109 -1.89 -12.30 15.83
C ARG A 109 -1.95 -13.82 15.76
N THR A 110 -2.73 -14.36 14.83
CA THR A 110 -2.89 -15.81 14.62
C THR A 110 -2.23 -16.29 13.33
N HIS A 111 -1.99 -15.38 12.39
CA HIS A 111 -1.26 -15.63 11.16
C HIS A 111 0.04 -14.80 11.19
N PRO A 112 1.21 -15.40 10.94
CA PRO A 112 2.46 -14.68 11.17
C PRO A 112 2.64 -13.50 10.23
N VAL A 113 3.15 -12.40 10.79
CA VAL A 113 3.66 -11.28 10.00
C VAL A 113 4.85 -11.79 9.18
N PRO A 114 4.94 -11.49 7.88
CA PRO A 114 6.09 -11.91 7.09
C PRO A 114 7.40 -11.43 7.72
N LYS A 115 8.44 -12.25 7.67
CA LYS A 115 9.74 -11.92 8.27
C LYS A 115 10.25 -10.55 7.88
N LYS A 116 10.08 -10.20 6.62
CA LYS A 116 10.49 -8.92 6.04
C LYS A 116 9.91 -7.72 6.79
N TYR A 117 8.74 -7.87 7.41
CA TYR A 117 8.03 -6.79 8.09
C TYR A 117 8.02 -6.92 9.61
N ARG A 118 8.72 -7.89 10.14
CA ARG A 118 8.89 -8.02 11.59
C ARG A 118 9.86 -6.98 12.11
N LEU A 119 9.58 -6.46 13.27
CA LEU A 119 10.39 -5.46 13.93
C LEU A 119 11.37 -6.10 14.91
#